data_23444cc0e943c725b5c4df158fe7c00f
#
_entry.id   23444cc0e943c725b5c4df158fe7c00f
#
_cell.length_a   1.000
_cell.length_b   1.000
_cell.length_c   1.000
_cell.angle_alpha   90.00
_cell.angle_beta   90.00
_cell.angle_gamma   90.00
#
_symmetry.space_group_name_H-M   'P 1'
#
loop_
_entity.id
_entity.type
_entity.pdbx_description
1 polymer ?
#
loop_
_entity_poly.entity_id
_entity_poly.type
_entity_poly.pdbx_seq_one_letter_code
_entity_poly.pdbx_strand_id
1 'polypeptide(L)'
;RIRALFMLYINMLKPVYESETFSYLKDNSVEENLKKLQKIETKLNTSYVEGTLRSIAMLIPLMEEGNEGLYFPDLKKEELENSQEYRLIEEEFPNLIEKEKIYLCLHLLGSRVSMNTMDVFNNYSKESNYELSKALVAEFEKVACVKFEDKDDLEKALYYHLNTSMYRFQYG
;
A
#
# COMPACT_ATOMS: atom_id res chain seq x y z
N ARG A 1 -11.19 -1.71 -13.63
CA ARG A 1 -11.27 -0.37 -14.29
C ARG A 1 -12.07 0.62 -13.45
N ILE A 2 -13.29 0.31 -12.98
CA ILE A 2 -14.14 1.24 -12.21
C ILE A 2 -13.44 1.66 -10.91
N ARG A 3 -12.83 0.73 -10.17
CA ARG A 3 -12.11 1.01 -8.92
C ARG A 3 -10.86 1.87 -9.13
N ALA A 4 -10.09 1.61 -10.18
CA ALA A 4 -8.94 2.43 -10.52
C ALA A 4 -9.36 3.86 -10.88
N LEU A 5 -10.44 4.02 -11.65
CA LEU A 5 -11.02 5.32 -11.94
C LEU A 5 -11.56 6.01 -10.69
N PHE A 6 -12.18 5.26 -9.78
CA PHE A 6 -12.69 5.77 -8.51
C PHE A 6 -11.54 6.26 -7.61
N MET A 7 -10.47 5.48 -7.48
CA MET A 7 -9.28 5.87 -6.71
C MET A 7 -8.58 7.09 -7.34
N LEU A 8 -8.45 7.12 -8.66
CA LEU A 8 -7.92 8.28 -9.38
C LEU A 8 -8.79 9.52 -9.13
N TYR A 9 -10.10 9.37 -9.24
CA TYR A 9 -11.07 10.43 -9.02
C TYR A 9 -11.00 10.98 -7.60
N ILE A 10 -10.98 10.14 -6.57
CA ILE A 10 -10.83 10.55 -5.17
C ILE A 10 -9.52 11.31 -4.97
N ASN A 11 -8.40 10.80 -5.49
CA ASN A 11 -7.10 11.43 -5.30
C ASN A 11 -6.96 12.77 -6.05
N MET A 12 -7.57 12.91 -7.21
CA MET A 12 -7.53 14.16 -8.00
C MET A 12 -8.50 15.24 -7.49
N LEU A 13 -9.63 14.84 -6.93
CA LEU A 13 -10.71 15.76 -6.59
C LEU A 13 -10.84 16.03 -5.09
N LYS A 14 -9.94 15.47 -4.29
CA LYS A 14 -9.92 15.58 -2.84
C LYS A 14 -10.14 16.98 -2.26
N PRO A 15 -9.61 18.08 -2.84
CA PRO A 15 -9.84 19.44 -2.31
C PRO A 15 -11.25 19.96 -2.54
N VAL A 16 -11.97 19.46 -3.55
CA VAL A 16 -13.23 20.06 -4.03
C VAL A 16 -14.46 19.39 -3.44
N TYR A 17 -14.34 18.13 -2.98
CA TYR A 17 -15.48 17.27 -2.66
C TYR A 17 -15.65 16.91 -1.19
N GLU A 18 -14.90 17.52 -0.27
CA GLU A 18 -15.13 17.27 1.16
C GLU A 18 -16.51 17.71 1.66
N SER A 19 -17.27 18.53 0.88
CA SER A 19 -18.45 19.16 1.40
C SER A 19 -19.80 18.58 0.98
N GLU A 20 -20.05 18.07 -0.23
CA GLU A 20 -21.43 17.80 -0.64
C GLU A 20 -21.70 16.54 -1.49
N THR A 21 -20.79 16.12 -2.34
CA THR A 21 -21.08 15.09 -3.35
C THR A 21 -20.93 13.65 -2.82
N PHE A 22 -20.26 13.46 -1.71
CA PHE A 22 -20.09 12.17 -1.05
C PHE A 22 -21.08 11.90 0.09
N SER A 23 -22.29 12.47 0.03
CA SER A 23 -23.35 12.07 0.98
C SER A 23 -23.63 10.55 0.96
N TYR A 24 -23.45 9.93 -0.19
CA TYR A 24 -23.49 8.48 -0.37
C TYR A 24 -22.33 7.75 0.34
N LEU A 25 -21.17 8.40 0.46
CA LEU A 25 -19.98 7.87 1.15
C LEU A 25 -19.80 8.44 2.57
N LYS A 26 -20.71 9.30 3.02
CA LYS A 26 -20.81 9.72 4.42
C LYS A 26 -21.56 8.72 5.29
N ASP A 27 -21.82 7.54 4.76
CA ASP A 27 -22.36 6.47 5.55
C ASP A 27 -21.40 6.13 6.68
N ASN A 28 -21.94 5.80 7.84
CA ASN A 28 -21.19 5.39 9.03
C ASN A 28 -20.17 4.27 8.73
N SER A 29 -20.37 3.53 7.65
CA SER A 29 -19.48 2.48 7.17
C SER A 29 -18.06 2.99 6.84
N VAL A 30 -17.90 4.17 6.24
CA VAL A 30 -16.58 4.71 5.89
C VAL A 30 -15.77 5.05 7.14
N GLU A 31 -16.40 5.68 8.12
CA GLU A 31 -15.74 6.02 9.39
C GLU A 31 -15.42 4.76 10.22
N GLU A 32 -16.27 3.75 10.16
CA GLU A 32 -16.01 2.45 10.78
C GLU A 32 -14.83 1.74 10.11
N ASN A 33 -14.81 1.70 8.78
CA ASN A 33 -13.73 1.12 7.99
C ASN A 33 -12.40 1.86 8.22
N LEU A 34 -12.45 3.19 8.33
CA LEU A 34 -11.27 3.98 8.64
C LEU A 34 -10.68 3.61 10.01
N LYS A 35 -11.53 3.44 11.04
CA LYS A 35 -11.09 2.99 12.36
C LYS A 35 -10.46 1.60 12.33
N LYS A 36 -11.02 0.66 11.55
CA LYS A 36 -10.42 -0.67 11.35
C LYS A 36 -9.04 -0.58 10.69
N LEU A 37 -8.90 0.25 9.66
CA LEU A 37 -7.61 0.46 8.99
C LEU A 37 -6.57 1.14 9.90
N GLN A 38 -6.97 2.13 10.70
CA GLN A 38 -6.11 2.76 11.70
C GLN A 38 -5.66 1.77 12.79
N LYS A 39 -6.51 0.81 13.15
CA LYS A 39 -6.14 -0.26 14.07
C LYS A 39 -5.09 -1.19 13.44
N ILE A 40 -5.22 -1.51 12.15
CA ILE A 40 -4.20 -2.25 11.40
C ILE A 40 -2.89 -1.45 11.39
N GLU A 41 -2.91 -0.17 11.05
CA GLU A 41 -1.76 0.73 11.06
C GLU A 41 -1.02 0.69 12.41
N THR A 42 -1.78 0.81 13.50
CA THR A 42 -1.25 0.75 14.86
C THR A 42 -0.62 -0.60 15.19
N LYS A 43 -1.31 -1.71 14.88
CA LYS A 43 -0.81 -3.06 15.14
C LYS A 43 0.46 -3.38 14.33
N LEU A 44 0.59 -2.83 13.12
CA LEU A 44 1.76 -2.96 12.26
C LEU A 44 2.91 -2.04 12.66
N ASN A 45 2.69 -1.12 13.62
CA ASN A 45 3.64 -0.08 13.98
C ASN A 45 4.23 0.64 12.74
N THR A 46 3.37 1.00 11.80
CA THR A 46 3.72 1.63 10.53
C THR A 46 2.94 2.93 10.34
N SER A 47 3.26 3.66 9.28
CA SER A 47 2.50 4.83 8.83
C SER A 47 2.23 4.75 7.34
N TYR A 48 1.06 5.22 6.94
CA TYR A 48 0.66 5.30 5.54
C TYR A 48 0.69 6.74 5.04
N VAL A 49 0.80 6.92 3.73
CA VAL A 49 0.69 8.24 3.09
C VAL A 49 -0.60 8.91 3.55
N GLU A 50 -0.51 10.20 3.89
CA GLU A 50 -1.66 10.99 4.33
C GLU A 50 -2.86 10.84 3.39
N GLY A 51 -4.02 10.58 3.97
CA GLY A 51 -5.27 10.37 3.24
C GLY A 51 -5.43 9.02 2.52
N THR A 52 -4.39 8.17 2.48
CA THR A 52 -4.49 6.84 1.86
C THR A 52 -5.51 5.96 2.58
N LEU A 53 -5.43 5.87 3.92
CA LEU A 53 -6.37 5.05 4.68
C LEU A 53 -7.82 5.50 4.48
N ARG A 54 -8.06 6.81 4.38
CA ARG A 54 -9.40 7.33 4.09
C ARG A 54 -9.87 6.93 2.69
N SER A 55 -9.00 7.02 1.70
CA SER A 55 -9.32 6.59 0.32
C SER A 55 -9.62 5.10 0.26
N ILE A 56 -8.86 4.28 0.98
CA ILE A 56 -9.11 2.84 1.09
C ILE A 56 -10.43 2.58 1.84
N ALA A 57 -10.70 3.28 2.95
CA ALA A 57 -11.96 3.14 3.69
C ALA A 57 -13.20 3.40 2.83
N MET A 58 -13.10 4.35 1.91
CA MET A 58 -14.16 4.64 0.92
C MET A 58 -14.29 3.55 -0.15
N LEU A 59 -13.23 2.79 -0.43
CA LEU A 59 -13.24 1.70 -1.41
C LEU A 59 -13.84 0.40 -0.84
N ILE A 60 -13.76 0.19 0.47
CA ILE A 60 -14.20 -1.06 1.12
C ILE A 60 -15.67 -1.41 0.83
N PRO A 61 -16.65 -0.48 0.87
CA PRO A 61 -18.04 -0.83 0.51
C PRO A 61 -18.17 -1.42 -0.90
N LEU A 62 -17.37 -0.95 -1.86
CA LEU A 62 -17.32 -1.52 -3.21
C LEU A 62 -16.65 -2.91 -3.26
N MET A 63 -15.76 -3.18 -2.31
CA MET A 63 -15.15 -4.50 -2.16
C MET A 63 -16.13 -5.50 -1.54
N GLU A 64 -16.97 -5.06 -0.60
CA GLU A 64 -17.99 -5.90 0.06
C GLU A 64 -19.07 -6.37 -0.92
N GLU A 65 -19.36 -5.63 -1.98
CA GLU A 65 -20.22 -6.07 -3.06
C GLU A 65 -19.64 -7.27 -3.84
N GLY A 66 -18.35 -7.52 -3.69
CA GLY A 66 -17.61 -8.58 -4.34
C GLY A 66 -17.38 -8.33 -5.84
N ASN A 67 -16.28 -8.82 -6.37
CA ASN A 67 -16.02 -8.78 -7.81
C ASN A 67 -15.25 -10.02 -8.24
N GLU A 68 -15.91 -10.93 -8.92
CA GLU A 68 -15.30 -12.13 -9.47
C GLU A 68 -14.25 -11.83 -10.58
N GLY A 69 -14.32 -10.63 -11.16
CA GLY A 69 -13.43 -10.20 -12.25
C GLY A 69 -12.04 -9.74 -11.83
N LEU A 70 -11.71 -9.77 -10.54
CA LEU A 70 -10.34 -9.47 -10.09
C LEU A 70 -9.41 -10.61 -10.51
N TYR A 71 -8.41 -10.26 -11.32
CA TYR A 71 -7.39 -11.16 -11.79
C TYR A 71 -6.01 -10.57 -11.49
N PHE A 72 -5.19 -11.33 -10.80
CA PHE A 72 -3.82 -10.97 -10.46
C PHE A 72 -2.87 -11.96 -11.13
N PRO A 73 -2.37 -11.66 -12.34
CA PRO A 73 -1.36 -12.48 -12.97
C PRO A 73 -0.06 -12.42 -12.15
N ASP A 74 0.64 -13.53 -12.10
CA ASP A 74 1.98 -13.63 -11.48
C ASP A 74 2.06 -13.27 -9.98
N LEU A 75 0.92 -13.22 -9.30
CA LEU A 75 0.86 -12.94 -7.88
C LEU A 75 1.36 -14.16 -7.08
N LYS A 76 2.33 -13.93 -6.22
CA LYS A 76 2.75 -14.90 -5.23
C LYS A 76 1.81 -14.90 -4.03
N LYS A 77 0.64 -15.48 -4.24
CA LYS A 77 -0.46 -15.50 -3.30
C LYS A 77 -0.03 -15.98 -1.91
N GLU A 78 0.70 -17.09 -1.83
CA GLU A 78 1.18 -17.66 -0.57
C GLU A 78 2.06 -16.70 0.24
N GLU A 79 2.87 -15.89 -0.45
CA GLU A 79 3.71 -14.89 0.22
C GLU A 79 2.85 -13.79 0.85
N LEU A 80 1.80 -13.35 0.16
CA LEU A 80 0.87 -12.32 0.68
C LEU A 80 0.02 -12.85 1.83
N GLU A 81 -0.52 -14.03 1.71
CA GLU A 81 -1.35 -14.66 2.73
C GLU A 81 -0.57 -14.92 4.04
N ASN A 82 0.74 -15.11 3.95
CA ASN A 82 1.61 -15.22 5.10
C ASN A 82 2.01 -13.86 5.72
N SER A 83 1.65 -12.74 5.08
CA SER A 83 1.98 -11.40 5.60
C SER A 83 1.20 -11.06 6.86
N GLN A 84 1.76 -10.18 7.66
CA GLN A 84 1.09 -9.66 8.84
C GLN A 84 -0.11 -8.79 8.45
N GLU A 85 0.00 -8.05 7.36
CA GLU A 85 -1.09 -7.26 6.79
C GLU A 85 -2.29 -8.11 6.45
N TYR A 86 -2.08 -9.22 5.75
CA TYR A 86 -3.17 -10.08 5.33
C TYR A 86 -3.90 -10.68 6.53
N ARG A 87 -3.17 -11.13 7.55
CA ARG A 87 -3.78 -11.66 8.79
C ARG A 87 -4.62 -10.63 9.51
N LEU A 88 -4.15 -9.38 9.58
CA LEU A 88 -4.90 -8.29 10.20
C LEU A 88 -6.12 -7.89 9.38
N ILE A 89 -6.03 -7.97 8.04
CA ILE A 89 -7.17 -7.78 7.15
C ILE A 89 -8.23 -8.86 7.39
N GLU A 90 -7.81 -10.11 7.55
CA GLU A 90 -8.74 -11.20 7.89
C GLU A 90 -9.48 -10.97 9.21
N GLU A 91 -8.77 -10.46 10.23
CA GLU A 91 -9.36 -10.14 11.54
C GLU A 91 -10.36 -8.99 11.45
N GLU A 92 -10.01 -7.89 10.80
CA GLU A 92 -10.80 -6.65 10.80
C GLU A 92 -11.89 -6.64 9.70
N PHE A 93 -11.70 -7.39 8.60
CA PHE A 93 -12.60 -7.47 7.45
C PHE A 93 -12.95 -8.92 7.08
N PRO A 94 -13.56 -9.70 7.99
CA PRO A 94 -13.83 -11.12 7.76
C PRO A 94 -14.79 -11.37 6.59
N ASN A 95 -15.69 -10.42 6.30
CA ASN A 95 -16.71 -10.54 5.26
C ASN A 95 -16.20 -10.33 3.83
N LEU A 96 -14.99 -9.78 3.67
CA LEU A 96 -14.40 -9.64 2.35
C LEU A 96 -14.02 -11.02 1.78
N ILE A 97 -14.32 -11.24 0.50
CA ILE A 97 -13.86 -12.43 -0.20
C ILE A 97 -12.32 -12.39 -0.33
N GLU A 98 -11.72 -13.55 -0.48
CA GLU A 98 -10.26 -13.71 -0.51
C GLU A 98 -9.55 -12.76 -1.51
N LYS A 99 -10.07 -12.66 -2.73
CA LYS A 99 -9.51 -11.76 -3.76
C LYS A 99 -9.51 -10.30 -3.34
N GLU A 100 -10.54 -9.86 -2.62
CA GLU A 100 -10.64 -8.50 -2.12
C GLU A 100 -9.68 -8.26 -0.93
N LYS A 101 -9.49 -9.26 -0.07
CA LYS A 101 -8.48 -9.21 0.99
C LYS A 101 -7.07 -9.08 0.40
N ILE A 102 -6.76 -9.83 -0.65
CA ILE A 102 -5.50 -9.71 -1.39
C ILE A 102 -5.36 -8.31 -1.99
N TYR A 103 -6.41 -7.79 -2.63
CA TYR A 103 -6.40 -6.46 -3.22
C TYR A 103 -6.16 -5.37 -2.16
N LEU A 104 -6.85 -5.46 -1.02
CA LEU A 104 -6.64 -4.56 0.12
C LEU A 104 -5.22 -4.66 0.67
N CYS A 105 -4.68 -5.87 0.80
CA CYS A 105 -3.32 -6.12 1.25
C CYS A 105 -2.29 -5.44 0.33
N LEU A 106 -2.44 -5.56 -0.99
CA LEU A 106 -1.58 -4.90 -1.97
C LEU A 106 -1.63 -3.37 -1.85
N HIS A 107 -2.83 -2.79 -1.63
CA HIS A 107 -2.97 -1.35 -1.40
C HIS A 107 -2.25 -0.90 -0.13
N LEU A 108 -2.36 -1.64 0.95
CA LEU A 108 -1.65 -1.32 2.20
C LEU A 108 -0.14 -1.41 2.00
N LEU A 109 0.35 -2.51 1.43
CA LEU A 109 1.79 -2.69 1.16
C LEU A 109 2.34 -1.60 0.23
N GLY A 110 1.59 -1.25 -0.81
CA GLY A 110 1.97 -0.21 -1.78
C GLY A 110 1.91 1.23 -1.24
N SER A 111 1.36 1.45 -0.05
CA SER A 111 1.10 2.80 0.49
C SER A 111 1.88 3.13 1.76
N ARG A 112 2.74 2.25 2.22
CA ARG A 112 3.58 2.46 3.41
C ARG A 112 4.57 3.61 3.22
N VAL A 113 4.77 4.40 4.29
CA VAL A 113 5.74 5.51 4.33
C VAL A 113 6.83 5.26 5.36
N SER A 114 6.57 4.43 6.39
CA SER A 114 7.47 4.33 7.54
C SER A 114 8.74 3.53 7.24
N MET A 115 9.86 4.10 7.64
CA MET A 115 11.18 3.46 7.60
C MET A 115 11.41 2.46 8.76
N ASN A 116 10.52 2.40 9.74
CA ASN A 116 10.71 1.59 10.95
C ASN A 116 10.37 0.10 10.78
N THR A 117 10.04 -0.33 9.59
CA THR A 117 9.61 -1.70 9.32
C THR A 117 10.69 -2.54 8.65
N MET A 118 11.89 -2.53 9.25
CA MET A 118 13.00 -3.41 8.80
C MET A 118 12.61 -4.89 8.78
N ASP A 119 11.64 -5.31 9.62
CA ASP A 119 11.37 -6.73 9.83
C ASP A 119 10.39 -7.35 8.82
N VAL A 120 9.54 -6.54 8.18
CA VAL A 120 8.50 -7.08 7.30
C VAL A 120 9.00 -7.34 5.89
N PHE A 121 9.90 -6.51 5.38
CA PHE A 121 10.46 -6.68 4.04
C PHE A 121 11.61 -7.69 3.96
N ASN A 122 12.20 -8.07 5.09
CA ASN A 122 13.22 -9.13 5.12
C ASN A 122 12.72 -10.48 4.59
N ASN A 123 11.40 -10.72 4.63
CA ASN A 123 10.79 -11.93 4.09
C ASN A 123 10.36 -11.82 2.61
N TYR A 124 10.17 -10.58 2.09
CA TYR A 124 9.64 -10.35 0.73
C TYR A 124 10.66 -9.86 -0.27
N SER A 125 11.70 -9.18 0.19
CA SER A 125 12.70 -8.67 -0.70
C SER A 125 13.79 -9.69 -0.89
N LYS A 126 13.83 -10.21 -2.06
CA LYS A 126 15.04 -10.85 -2.54
C LYS A 126 16.20 -9.86 -2.36
N GLU A 127 17.32 -10.36 -1.90
CA GLU A 127 18.65 -9.75 -1.94
C GLU A 127 18.88 -8.82 -3.16
N SER A 128 18.21 -9.13 -4.27
CA SER A 128 18.29 -8.42 -5.53
C SER A 128 17.83 -6.95 -5.50
N ASN A 129 16.78 -6.60 -4.75
CA ASN A 129 16.29 -5.20 -4.69
C ASN A 129 17.17 -4.31 -3.81
N TYR A 130 17.78 -4.88 -2.80
CA TYR A 130 18.75 -4.15 -1.98
C TYR A 130 20.06 -3.93 -2.75
N GLU A 131 20.54 -4.95 -3.44
CA GLU A 131 21.69 -4.80 -4.34
C GLU A 131 21.42 -3.81 -5.48
N LEU A 132 20.19 -3.77 -6.00
CA LEU A 132 19.78 -2.77 -6.98
C LEU A 132 19.81 -1.36 -6.40
N SER A 133 19.33 -1.15 -5.17
CA SER A 133 19.37 0.18 -4.54
C SER A 133 20.81 0.66 -4.34
N LYS A 134 21.72 -0.21 -3.89
CA LYS A 134 23.15 0.10 -3.78
C LYS A 134 23.76 0.46 -5.13
N ALA A 135 23.47 -0.33 -6.16
CA ALA A 135 24.00 -0.08 -7.49
C ALA A 135 23.53 1.26 -8.05
N LEU A 136 22.25 1.61 -7.84
CA LEU A 136 21.69 2.89 -8.26
C LEU A 136 22.33 4.07 -7.55
N VAL A 137 22.52 4.00 -6.23
CA VAL A 137 23.19 5.05 -5.46
C VAL A 137 24.65 5.20 -5.91
N ALA A 138 25.38 4.09 -6.07
CA ALA A 138 26.77 4.12 -6.51
C ALA A 138 26.91 4.71 -7.93
N GLU A 139 26.03 4.35 -8.87
CA GLU A 139 26.07 4.91 -10.22
C GLU A 139 25.68 6.39 -10.24
N PHE A 140 24.74 6.81 -9.42
CA PHE A 140 24.41 8.22 -9.26
C PHE A 140 25.60 9.04 -8.72
N GLU A 141 26.26 8.57 -7.66
CA GLU A 141 27.46 9.22 -7.11
C GLU A 141 28.55 9.41 -8.20
N LYS A 142 28.73 8.39 -9.02
CA LYS A 142 29.72 8.39 -10.10
C LYS A 142 29.35 9.38 -11.20
N VAL A 143 28.10 9.35 -11.69
CA VAL A 143 27.64 10.19 -12.82
C VAL A 143 27.52 11.65 -12.39
N ALA A 144 27.02 11.92 -11.18
CA ALA A 144 26.87 13.28 -10.65
C ALA A 144 28.17 13.84 -10.04
N CYS A 145 29.23 13.02 -9.94
CA CYS A 145 30.50 13.40 -9.28
C CYS A 145 30.31 13.91 -7.84
N VAL A 146 29.38 13.29 -7.09
CA VAL A 146 29.08 13.61 -5.68
C VAL A 146 29.34 12.39 -4.80
N LYS A 147 29.43 12.62 -3.48
CA LYS A 147 29.39 11.55 -2.47
C LYS A 147 28.36 11.90 -1.43
N PHE A 148 27.55 10.94 -1.05
CA PHE A 148 26.58 11.10 0.02
C PHE A 148 27.24 10.79 1.37
N GLU A 149 27.04 11.66 2.36
CA GLU A 149 27.52 11.45 3.73
C GLU A 149 26.76 10.29 4.40
N ASP A 150 25.43 10.25 4.22
CA ASP A 150 24.53 9.24 4.79
C ASP A 150 24.11 8.19 3.73
N LYS A 151 25.11 7.60 3.08
CA LYS A 151 24.90 6.67 1.96
C LYS A 151 24.03 5.46 2.34
N ASP A 152 24.29 4.86 3.50
CA ASP A 152 23.55 3.68 3.97
C ASP A 152 22.06 3.98 4.19
N ASP A 153 21.73 5.16 4.69
CA ASP A 153 20.33 5.55 4.90
C ASP A 153 19.63 5.87 3.58
N LEU A 154 20.35 6.45 2.61
CA LEU A 154 19.84 6.66 1.26
C LEU A 154 19.60 5.32 0.54
N GLU A 155 20.51 4.35 0.64
CA GLU A 155 20.36 3.02 0.07
C GLU A 155 19.13 2.30 0.66
N LYS A 156 18.91 2.38 1.96
CA LYS A 156 17.73 1.85 2.64
C LYS A 156 16.46 2.56 2.18
N ALA A 157 16.44 3.89 2.16
CA ALA A 157 15.28 4.65 1.71
C ALA A 157 14.89 4.32 0.27
N LEU A 158 15.88 4.21 -0.63
CA LEU A 158 15.66 3.81 -2.01
C LEU A 158 15.15 2.37 -2.12
N TYR A 159 15.69 1.46 -1.33
CA TYR A 159 15.22 0.08 -1.26
C TYR A 159 13.73 -0.01 -0.87
N TYR A 160 13.30 0.74 0.16
CA TYR A 160 11.89 0.80 0.54
C TYR A 160 11.02 1.39 -0.57
N HIS A 161 11.49 2.45 -1.21
CA HIS A 161 10.78 3.08 -2.31
C HIS A 161 10.63 2.13 -3.51
N LEU A 162 11.68 1.41 -3.87
CA LEU A 162 11.64 0.41 -4.95
C LEU A 162 10.65 -0.71 -4.64
N ASN A 163 10.69 -1.27 -3.43
CA ASN A 163 9.76 -2.33 -3.05
C ASN A 163 8.30 -1.86 -3.10
N THR A 164 8.01 -0.69 -2.53
CA THR A 164 6.67 -0.10 -2.58
C THR A 164 6.21 0.17 -4.02
N SER A 165 7.13 0.67 -4.87
CA SER A 165 6.84 0.96 -6.28
C SER A 165 6.62 -0.30 -7.10
N MET A 166 7.31 -1.40 -6.80
CA MET A 166 7.11 -2.69 -7.46
C MET A 166 5.67 -3.20 -7.29
N TYR A 167 5.11 -3.11 -6.08
CA TYR A 167 3.70 -3.46 -5.86
C TYR A 167 2.75 -2.57 -6.66
N ARG A 168 2.99 -1.26 -6.68
CA ARG A 168 2.18 -0.33 -7.49
C ARG A 168 2.26 -0.61 -8.98
N PHE A 169 3.45 -0.92 -9.48
CA PHE A 169 3.66 -1.16 -10.91
C PHE A 169 3.02 -2.46 -11.39
N GLN A 170 3.06 -3.50 -10.56
CA GLN A 170 2.49 -4.80 -10.92
C GLN A 170 0.97 -4.86 -10.77
N TYR A 171 0.39 -4.12 -9.81
CA TYR A 171 -1.00 -4.32 -9.38
C TYR A 171 -1.83 -3.03 -9.31
N GLY A 172 -1.24 -1.86 -9.60
CA GLY A 172 -1.86 -0.54 -9.55
C GLY A 172 -2.58 -0.08 -10.83
#